data_64df0277f8a67e5651f032dbacabd6ab
#
_entry.id   64df0277f8a67e5651f032dbacabd6ab
#
_cell.length_a   1.000
_cell.length_b   1.000
_cell.length_c   1.000
_cell.angle_alpha   90.00
_cell.angle_beta   90.00
_cell.angle_gamma   90.00
#
_symmetry.space_group_name_H-M   'P 1'
#
loop_
_entity.id
_entity.type
_entity.pdbx_description
1 polymer ?
#
loop_
_entity_poly.entity_id
_entity_poly.type
_entity_poly.pdbx_seq_one_letter_code
_entity_poly.pdbx_strand_id
1 'polypeptide(L)'
;MTAPIIVCSRLRMQTDGKGITTLVCFHGCPLRCKWCINPFSFAPDTKRTEMTAQALFERVKIDQLYFVATGGGITFGGGEPLLYAHFLKEFREICGQAWHLCAETSLNVPWENVAIAAECIDKFYIDCKDTNPDIYLRYTGRDNTQMLSNLQKLVCLIGPERIVVRMPLIPEFNTDEDRQKSKALLEEMGITQFNFFNYIVK
;
A
#
# COMPACT_ATOMS: atom_id res chain seq x y z
N MET A 1 -16.53 3.97 12.18
CA MET A 1 -15.54 4.98 11.71
C MET A 1 -15.74 5.23 10.23
N THR A 2 -15.43 6.44 9.69
CA THR A 2 -15.48 6.71 8.25
C THR A 2 -14.07 6.92 7.69
N ALA A 3 -13.93 6.71 6.38
CA ALA A 3 -12.72 7.02 5.65
C ALA A 3 -13.05 7.69 4.30
N PRO A 4 -12.23 8.64 3.83
CA PRO A 4 -12.43 9.35 2.58
C PRO A 4 -12.01 8.49 1.39
N ILE A 5 -12.96 7.89 0.69
CA ILE A 5 -12.73 7.07 -0.49
C ILE A 5 -12.83 7.94 -1.75
N ILE A 6 -11.79 7.88 -2.58
CA ILE A 6 -11.74 8.59 -3.87
C ILE A 6 -12.38 7.73 -4.95
N VAL A 7 -11.96 6.48 -5.04
CA VAL A 7 -12.40 5.56 -6.10
C VAL A 7 -12.40 4.11 -5.61
N CYS A 8 -13.34 3.32 -6.14
CA CYS A 8 -13.31 1.87 -6.10
C CYS A 8 -13.21 1.36 -7.54
N SER A 9 -12.03 0.88 -7.94
CA SER A 9 -11.78 0.33 -9.27
C SER A 9 -11.97 -1.18 -9.22
N ARG A 10 -13.08 -1.66 -9.79
CA ARG A 10 -13.52 -3.05 -9.68
C ARG A 10 -12.92 -3.95 -10.74
N LEU A 11 -12.91 -5.26 -10.46
CA LEU A 11 -12.56 -6.36 -11.37
C LEU A 11 -11.16 -6.20 -12.01
N ARG A 12 -10.19 -5.82 -11.20
CA ARG A 12 -8.80 -5.74 -11.63
C ARG A 12 -8.17 -7.13 -11.62
N MET A 13 -7.47 -7.45 -12.68
CA MET A 13 -6.89 -8.78 -12.88
C MET A 13 -5.37 -8.75 -12.69
N GLN A 14 -4.88 -9.32 -11.61
CA GLN A 14 -3.45 -9.54 -11.31
C GLN A 14 -2.56 -8.26 -11.27
N THR A 15 -3.16 -7.08 -11.20
CA THR A 15 -2.42 -5.81 -11.15
C THR A 15 -2.13 -5.37 -9.71
N ASP A 16 -3.02 -5.67 -8.79
CA ASP A 16 -2.99 -5.15 -7.41
C ASP A 16 -3.13 -6.28 -6.38
N GLY A 17 -2.68 -7.48 -6.70
CA GLY A 17 -2.78 -8.65 -5.84
C GLY A 17 -3.07 -9.93 -6.61
N LYS A 18 -3.36 -11.02 -5.89
CA LYS A 18 -3.72 -12.32 -6.46
C LYS A 18 -5.18 -12.32 -6.91
N GLY A 19 -5.48 -13.01 -8.01
CA GLY A 19 -6.84 -13.21 -8.49
C GLY A 19 -7.49 -11.92 -8.99
N ILE A 20 -8.82 -11.85 -8.85
CA ILE A 20 -9.60 -10.66 -9.19
C ILE A 20 -9.73 -9.80 -7.94
N THR A 21 -9.38 -8.53 -8.05
CA THR A 21 -9.41 -7.57 -6.93
C THR A 21 -10.24 -6.34 -7.23
N THR A 22 -10.64 -5.64 -6.19
CA THR A 22 -11.11 -4.26 -6.26
C THR A 22 -10.09 -3.36 -5.56
N LEU A 23 -9.53 -2.38 -6.27
CA LEU A 23 -8.67 -1.36 -5.69
C LEU A 23 -9.54 -0.26 -5.07
N VAL A 24 -9.37 -0.04 -3.78
CA VAL A 24 -10.00 1.03 -3.01
C VAL A 24 -8.96 2.11 -2.72
N CYS A 25 -9.14 3.28 -3.31
CA CYS A 25 -8.21 4.41 -3.15
C CYS A 25 -8.69 5.38 -2.09
N PHE A 26 -7.83 5.62 -1.10
CA PHE A 26 -8.06 6.60 -0.04
C PHE A 26 -7.50 7.97 -0.40
N HIS A 27 -8.14 9.01 0.13
CA HIS A 27 -7.57 10.36 0.16
C HIS A 27 -6.68 10.52 1.39
N GLY A 28 -5.58 11.29 1.24
CA GLY A 28 -4.58 11.50 2.27
C GLY A 28 -3.32 10.66 2.02
N CYS A 29 -2.16 11.34 2.05
CA CYS A 29 -0.86 10.69 1.97
C CYS A 29 0.16 11.58 2.71
N PRO A 30 1.06 11.03 3.53
CA PRO A 30 2.11 11.80 4.19
C PRO A 30 3.22 12.22 3.23
N LEU A 31 3.37 11.53 2.09
CA LEU A 31 4.39 11.80 1.09
C LEU A 31 3.91 12.78 0.02
N ARG A 32 4.87 13.41 -0.68
CA ARG A 32 4.68 14.31 -1.83
C ARG A 32 5.60 13.89 -2.98
N CYS A 33 5.47 12.60 -3.37
CA CYS A 33 6.31 12.03 -4.42
C CYS A 33 6.20 12.85 -5.71
N LYS A 34 7.35 13.17 -6.32
CA LYS A 34 7.43 14.04 -7.51
C LYS A 34 6.67 13.47 -8.71
N TRP A 35 6.75 12.15 -8.92
CA TRP A 35 6.05 11.43 -9.99
C TRP A 35 4.93 10.54 -9.42
N CYS A 36 4.11 11.12 -8.52
CA CYS A 36 2.97 10.38 -7.95
C CYS A 36 1.95 10.09 -9.06
N ILE A 37 1.59 8.80 -9.22
CA ILE A 37 0.55 8.40 -10.18
C ILE A 37 -0.87 8.81 -9.74
N ASN A 38 -1.02 9.11 -8.44
CA ASN A 38 -2.29 9.51 -7.82
C ASN A 38 -2.17 10.89 -7.13
N PRO A 39 -1.77 11.98 -7.82
CA PRO A 39 -1.57 13.28 -7.19
C PRO A 39 -2.85 13.85 -6.59
N PHE A 40 -4.01 13.44 -7.10
CA PHE A 40 -5.32 13.78 -6.54
C PHE A 40 -5.55 13.17 -5.15
N SER A 41 -4.79 12.16 -4.73
CA SER A 41 -4.94 11.56 -3.40
C SER A 41 -4.58 12.51 -2.24
N PHE A 42 -3.92 13.62 -2.51
CA PHE A 42 -3.60 14.67 -1.53
C PHE A 42 -4.02 16.07 -1.96
N ALA A 43 -4.64 16.23 -3.12
CA ALA A 43 -5.16 17.52 -3.56
C ALA A 43 -6.43 17.86 -2.77
N PRO A 44 -6.56 19.09 -2.22
CA PRO A 44 -7.66 19.45 -1.34
C PRO A 44 -9.04 19.38 -2.01
N ASP A 45 -9.10 19.70 -3.31
CA ASP A 45 -10.34 19.76 -4.09
C ASP A 45 -10.77 18.41 -4.68
N THR A 46 -10.04 17.33 -4.36
CA THR A 46 -10.40 15.99 -4.86
C THR A 46 -11.75 15.55 -4.33
N LYS A 47 -12.64 15.20 -5.25
CA LYS A 47 -13.93 14.61 -4.91
C LYS A 47 -13.71 13.27 -4.19
N ARG A 48 -14.29 13.13 -3.02
CA ARG A 48 -14.20 11.94 -2.18
C ARG A 48 -15.53 11.71 -1.47
N THR A 49 -15.76 10.49 -1.09
CA THR A 49 -16.95 10.09 -0.35
C THR A 49 -16.54 9.55 1.02
N GLU A 50 -17.05 10.14 2.09
CA GLU A 50 -16.89 9.58 3.42
C GLU A 50 -17.73 8.31 3.54
N MET A 51 -17.08 7.16 3.70
CA MET A 51 -17.75 5.87 3.81
C MET A 51 -17.42 5.20 5.14
N THR A 52 -18.42 4.51 5.73
CA THR A 52 -18.16 3.53 6.77
C THR A 52 -17.65 2.23 6.16
N ALA A 53 -17.00 1.37 6.95
CA ALA A 53 -16.56 0.05 6.51
C ALA A 53 -17.73 -0.80 6.00
N GLN A 54 -18.90 -0.72 6.66
CA GLN A 54 -20.13 -1.38 6.22
C GLN A 54 -20.60 -0.87 4.85
N ALA A 55 -20.60 0.45 4.63
CA ALA A 55 -21.01 1.03 3.34
C ALA A 55 -20.06 0.62 2.19
N LEU A 56 -18.76 0.55 2.47
CA LEU A 56 -17.79 0.05 1.50
C LEU A 56 -18.05 -1.44 1.21
N PHE A 57 -18.27 -2.27 2.24
CA PHE A 57 -18.57 -3.69 2.05
C PHE A 57 -19.80 -3.89 1.17
N GLU A 58 -20.92 -3.21 1.45
CA GLU A 58 -22.15 -3.27 0.65
C GLU A 58 -21.89 -2.90 -0.83
N ARG A 59 -21.02 -1.93 -1.06
CA ARG A 59 -20.66 -1.48 -2.41
C ARG A 59 -19.85 -2.52 -3.19
N VAL A 60 -18.94 -3.25 -2.54
CA VAL A 60 -18.00 -4.16 -3.23
C VAL A 60 -18.43 -5.62 -3.16
N LYS A 61 -19.36 -6.01 -2.27
CA LYS A 61 -19.82 -7.40 -2.13
C LYS A 61 -20.47 -7.99 -3.38
N ILE A 62 -20.90 -7.16 -4.31
CA ILE A 62 -21.42 -7.60 -5.62
C ILE A 62 -20.38 -8.44 -6.40
N ASP A 63 -19.09 -8.24 -6.11
CA ASP A 63 -17.98 -8.94 -6.75
C ASP A 63 -17.48 -10.15 -5.95
N GLN A 64 -18.10 -10.48 -4.82
CA GLN A 64 -17.61 -11.52 -3.91
C GLN A 64 -17.43 -12.90 -4.58
N LEU A 65 -18.27 -13.23 -5.54
CA LEU A 65 -18.15 -14.51 -6.26
C LEU A 65 -16.80 -14.60 -7.01
N TYR A 66 -16.38 -13.51 -7.63
CA TYR A 66 -15.09 -13.44 -8.31
C TYR A 66 -13.93 -13.50 -7.31
N PHE A 67 -14.05 -12.81 -6.17
CA PHE A 67 -13.04 -12.84 -5.13
C PHE A 67 -12.82 -14.25 -4.59
N VAL A 68 -13.89 -14.92 -4.19
CA VAL A 68 -13.81 -16.29 -3.66
C VAL A 68 -13.31 -17.29 -4.70
N ALA A 69 -13.82 -17.21 -5.95
CA ALA A 69 -13.44 -18.12 -7.01
C ALA A 69 -11.97 -18.01 -7.43
N THR A 70 -11.35 -16.83 -7.27
CA THR A 70 -9.98 -16.57 -7.73
C THR A 70 -8.96 -16.44 -6.59
N GLY A 71 -9.40 -16.46 -5.34
CA GLY A 71 -8.59 -16.16 -4.17
C GLY A 71 -8.17 -14.68 -4.13
N GLY A 72 -8.99 -13.80 -4.71
CA GLY A 72 -8.80 -12.35 -4.72
C GLY A 72 -9.55 -11.64 -3.60
N GLY A 73 -9.81 -10.35 -3.76
CA GLY A 73 -10.50 -9.53 -2.75
C GLY A 73 -10.28 -8.05 -2.91
N ILE A 74 -9.86 -7.39 -1.84
CA ILE A 74 -9.68 -5.93 -1.82
C ILE A 74 -8.21 -5.57 -1.70
N THR A 75 -7.76 -4.62 -2.52
CA THR A 75 -6.49 -3.94 -2.34
C THR A 75 -6.75 -2.50 -1.92
N PHE A 76 -6.24 -2.12 -0.78
CA PHE A 76 -6.30 -0.77 -0.24
C PHE A 76 -5.07 0.01 -0.68
N GLY A 77 -5.26 1.19 -1.26
CA GLY A 77 -4.18 2.00 -1.81
C GLY A 77 -4.60 3.44 -2.13
N GLY A 78 -4.09 3.99 -3.22
CA GLY A 78 -4.39 5.35 -3.68
C GLY A 78 -3.49 6.39 -3.04
N GLY A 79 -3.87 6.97 -1.90
CA GLY A 79 -3.01 7.73 -1.00
C GLY A 79 -2.22 6.80 -0.08
N GLU A 80 -2.38 6.96 1.24
CA GLU A 80 -1.78 6.05 2.23
C GLU A 80 -2.90 5.38 3.03
N PRO A 81 -3.23 4.12 2.75
CA PRO A 81 -4.37 3.44 3.39
C PRO A 81 -4.15 3.22 4.89
N LEU A 82 -2.90 3.10 5.35
CA LEU A 82 -2.63 2.85 6.77
C LEU A 82 -2.92 4.07 7.67
N LEU A 83 -3.17 5.25 7.10
CA LEU A 83 -3.76 6.36 7.86
C LEU A 83 -5.14 6.01 8.45
N TYR A 84 -5.80 5.01 7.87
CA TYR A 84 -7.14 4.54 8.23
C TYR A 84 -7.13 3.10 8.78
N ALA A 85 -6.08 2.70 9.50
CA ALA A 85 -5.87 1.33 9.95
C ALA A 85 -7.07 0.75 10.74
N HIS A 86 -7.72 1.53 11.59
CA HIS A 86 -8.93 1.09 12.30
C HIS A 86 -10.11 0.82 11.35
N PHE A 87 -10.24 1.59 10.27
CA PHE A 87 -11.25 1.34 9.23
C PHE A 87 -10.94 0.01 8.50
N LEU A 88 -9.67 -0.27 8.20
CA LEU A 88 -9.26 -1.53 7.58
C LEU A 88 -9.60 -2.73 8.50
N LYS A 89 -9.37 -2.59 9.80
CA LYS A 89 -9.70 -3.61 10.79
C LYS A 89 -11.21 -3.84 10.87
N GLU A 90 -12.01 -2.78 10.98
CA GLU A 90 -13.49 -2.85 10.94
C GLU A 90 -13.99 -3.52 9.65
N PHE A 91 -13.37 -3.20 8.49
CA PHE A 91 -13.71 -3.83 7.23
C PHE A 91 -13.42 -5.34 7.22
N ARG A 92 -12.28 -5.77 7.79
CA ARG A 92 -11.95 -7.19 7.96
C ARG A 92 -12.98 -7.93 8.82
N GLU A 93 -13.40 -7.31 9.90
CA GLU A 93 -14.42 -7.89 10.78
C GLU A 93 -15.75 -8.12 10.04
N ILE A 94 -16.11 -7.22 9.12
CA ILE A 94 -17.33 -7.32 8.32
C ILE A 94 -17.20 -8.36 7.20
N CYS A 95 -16.11 -8.32 6.42
CA CYS A 95 -15.94 -9.21 5.25
C CYS A 95 -15.49 -10.63 5.60
N GLY A 96 -15.00 -10.84 6.83
CA GLY A 96 -14.47 -12.14 7.28
C GLY A 96 -13.17 -12.52 6.59
N GLN A 97 -12.86 -13.83 6.56
CA GLN A 97 -11.61 -14.37 6.04
C GLN A 97 -11.69 -14.88 4.59
N ALA A 98 -12.88 -14.82 3.98
CA ALA A 98 -13.07 -15.36 2.62
C ALA A 98 -12.46 -14.47 1.53
N TRP A 99 -12.21 -13.20 1.81
CA TRP A 99 -11.60 -12.25 0.89
C TRP A 99 -10.15 -11.99 1.28
N HIS A 100 -9.28 -11.96 0.29
CA HIS A 100 -7.89 -11.60 0.49
C HIS A 100 -7.75 -10.07 0.55
N LEU A 101 -7.22 -9.53 1.65
CA LEU A 101 -7.02 -8.10 1.83
C LEU A 101 -5.54 -7.74 1.67
N CYS A 102 -5.27 -6.86 0.72
CA CYS A 102 -3.94 -6.33 0.46
C CYS A 102 -3.86 -4.83 0.82
N ALA A 103 -2.67 -4.35 1.17
CA ALA A 103 -2.39 -2.92 1.32
C ALA A 103 -1.17 -2.51 0.49
N GLU A 104 -1.32 -1.46 -0.31
CA GLU A 104 -0.22 -0.77 -0.97
C GLU A 104 0.14 0.46 -0.13
N THR A 105 1.32 0.45 0.48
CA THR A 105 1.71 1.44 1.50
C THR A 105 3.16 1.87 1.37
N SER A 106 3.42 3.11 1.76
CA SER A 106 4.79 3.62 1.95
C SER A 106 5.38 3.27 3.31
N LEU A 107 4.58 2.76 4.26
CA LEU A 107 4.90 2.61 5.68
C LEU A 107 5.34 3.91 6.40
N ASN A 108 5.21 5.07 5.78
CA ASN A 108 5.59 6.34 6.40
C ASN A 108 4.44 6.91 7.25
N VAL A 109 3.99 6.11 8.20
CA VAL A 109 2.89 6.39 9.16
C VAL A 109 3.31 5.99 10.58
N PRO A 110 2.63 6.41 11.64
CA PRO A 110 2.89 5.93 12.99
C PRO A 110 2.87 4.40 13.08
N TRP A 111 3.78 3.82 13.88
CA TRP A 111 3.87 2.37 14.06
C TRP A 111 2.56 1.72 14.49
N GLU A 112 1.80 2.41 15.34
CA GLU A 112 0.47 1.94 15.80
C GLU A 112 -0.45 1.59 14.63
N ASN A 113 -0.49 2.44 13.59
CA ASN A 113 -1.29 2.18 12.40
C ASN A 113 -0.81 0.92 11.64
N VAL A 114 0.51 0.74 11.54
CA VAL A 114 1.09 -0.47 10.91
C VAL A 114 0.75 -1.72 11.71
N ALA A 115 0.86 -1.67 13.04
CA ALA A 115 0.55 -2.79 13.92
C ALA A 115 -0.92 -3.20 13.83
N ILE A 116 -1.84 -2.24 13.83
CA ILE A 116 -3.28 -2.50 13.63
C ILE A 116 -3.55 -3.13 12.26
N ALA A 117 -2.93 -2.59 11.19
CA ALA A 117 -3.09 -3.14 9.84
C ALA A 117 -2.55 -4.57 9.73
N ALA A 118 -1.46 -4.89 10.45
CA ALA A 118 -0.87 -6.23 10.48
C ALA A 118 -1.83 -7.32 10.99
N GLU A 119 -2.83 -6.95 11.80
CA GLU A 119 -3.85 -7.88 12.31
C GLU A 119 -4.91 -8.24 11.26
N CYS A 120 -5.09 -7.41 10.22
CA CYS A 120 -6.24 -7.51 9.31
C CYS A 120 -5.87 -7.60 7.82
N ILE A 121 -4.64 -7.27 7.43
CA ILE A 121 -4.16 -7.31 6.05
C ILE A 121 -3.39 -8.62 5.81
N ASP A 122 -3.71 -9.34 4.75
CA ASP A 122 -3.07 -10.62 4.41
C ASP A 122 -1.73 -10.43 3.70
N LYS A 123 -1.60 -9.39 2.85
CA LYS A 123 -0.40 -9.12 2.06
C LYS A 123 -0.11 -7.61 1.99
N PHE A 124 1.14 -7.25 2.26
CA PHE A 124 1.62 -5.88 2.14
C PHE A 124 2.48 -5.70 0.89
N TYR A 125 2.13 -4.73 0.07
CA TYR A 125 2.95 -4.22 -1.04
C TYR A 125 3.56 -2.90 -0.59
N ILE A 126 4.86 -2.92 -0.28
CA ILE A 126 5.55 -1.78 0.32
C ILE A 126 6.31 -1.02 -0.74
N ASP A 127 5.93 0.21 -0.98
CA ASP A 127 6.59 1.10 -1.92
C ASP A 127 7.88 1.68 -1.32
N CYS A 128 8.98 0.98 -1.41
CA CYS A 128 10.29 1.50 -1.08
C CYS A 128 10.82 2.33 -2.26
N LYS A 129 10.77 3.66 -2.15
CA LYS A 129 11.20 4.56 -3.22
C LYS A 129 12.73 4.57 -3.36
N ASP A 130 13.44 4.53 -2.24
CA ASP A 130 14.87 4.27 -2.11
C ASP A 130 15.23 4.09 -0.64
N THR A 131 16.33 3.41 -0.32
CA THR A 131 16.85 3.33 1.07
C THR A 131 17.88 4.42 1.34
N ASN A 132 18.46 5.04 0.33
CA ASN A 132 19.32 6.21 0.47
C ASN A 132 18.46 7.40 0.96
N PRO A 133 18.78 8.01 2.14
CA PRO A 133 17.96 9.05 2.73
C PRO A 133 17.87 10.31 1.86
N ASP A 134 18.94 10.66 1.13
CA ASP A 134 18.95 11.86 0.29
C ASP A 134 18.07 11.68 -0.94
N ILE A 135 18.13 10.50 -1.59
CA ILE A 135 17.29 10.16 -2.72
C ILE A 135 15.81 10.14 -2.28
N TYR A 136 15.53 9.46 -1.17
CA TYR A 136 14.18 9.35 -0.65
C TYR A 136 13.60 10.74 -0.31
N LEU A 137 14.37 11.58 0.40
CA LEU A 137 13.95 12.93 0.77
C LEU A 137 13.67 13.80 -0.46
N ARG A 138 14.58 13.82 -1.44
CA ARG A 138 14.41 14.60 -2.68
C ARG A 138 13.16 14.18 -3.45
N TYR A 139 12.88 12.88 -3.48
CA TYR A 139 11.75 12.34 -4.23
C TYR A 139 10.41 12.47 -3.52
N THR A 140 10.37 12.19 -2.21
CA THR A 140 9.12 12.07 -1.43
C THR A 140 8.78 13.30 -0.59
N GLY A 141 9.75 14.17 -0.32
CA GLY A 141 9.63 15.29 0.61
C GLY A 141 9.61 14.87 2.10
N ARG A 142 10.00 13.63 2.42
CA ARG A 142 10.12 13.10 3.80
C ARG A 142 11.40 12.29 3.92
N ASP A 143 11.89 12.12 5.15
CA ASP A 143 12.95 11.16 5.44
C ASP A 143 12.41 9.71 5.45
N ASN A 144 13.30 8.73 5.31
CA ASN A 144 12.96 7.32 5.25
C ASN A 144 13.09 6.57 6.58
N THR A 145 13.47 7.25 7.65
CA THR A 145 13.74 6.62 8.96
C THR A 145 12.50 5.87 9.48
N GLN A 146 11.34 6.52 9.43
CA GLN A 146 10.09 5.92 9.87
C GLN A 146 9.70 4.71 9.02
N MET A 147 9.84 4.80 7.70
CA MET A 147 9.56 3.69 6.77
C MET A 147 10.44 2.49 7.06
N LEU A 148 11.77 2.66 7.16
CA LEU A 148 12.73 1.58 7.43
C LEU A 148 12.49 0.95 8.81
N SER A 149 12.28 1.77 9.85
CA SER A 149 11.96 1.29 11.20
C SER A 149 10.67 0.47 11.22
N ASN A 150 9.63 0.95 10.55
CA ASN A 150 8.35 0.25 10.46
C ASN A 150 8.48 -1.06 9.67
N LEU A 151 9.24 -1.06 8.57
CA LEU A 151 9.49 -2.27 7.79
C LEU A 151 10.20 -3.35 8.61
N GLN A 152 11.26 -2.99 9.33
CA GLN A 152 11.97 -3.93 10.21
C GLN A 152 11.05 -4.56 11.25
N LYS A 153 10.24 -3.74 11.92
CA LYS A 153 9.28 -4.22 12.91
C LYS A 153 8.19 -5.08 12.29
N LEU A 154 7.71 -4.71 11.09
CA LEU A 154 6.67 -5.46 10.39
C LEU A 154 7.17 -6.85 9.98
N VAL A 155 8.40 -6.96 9.43
CA VAL A 155 9.01 -8.25 9.10
C VAL A 155 9.07 -9.16 10.33
N CYS A 156 9.50 -8.63 11.47
CA CYS A 156 9.54 -9.39 12.72
C CYS A 156 8.14 -9.82 13.21
N LEU A 157 7.12 -9.01 12.95
CA LEU A 157 5.76 -9.24 13.44
C LEU A 157 5.00 -10.28 12.63
N ILE A 158 5.08 -10.21 11.28
CA ILE A 158 4.22 -10.99 10.38
C ILE A 158 4.97 -11.97 9.47
N GLY A 159 6.30 -11.95 9.46
CA GLY A 159 7.14 -12.73 8.56
C GLY A 159 7.27 -12.12 7.16
N PRO A 160 8.37 -12.45 6.44
CA PRO A 160 8.64 -11.90 5.11
C PRO A 160 7.70 -12.42 4.01
N GLU A 161 7.04 -13.56 4.22
CA GLU A 161 6.14 -14.17 3.22
C GLU A 161 4.89 -13.32 2.97
N ARG A 162 4.49 -12.46 3.92
CA ARG A 162 3.37 -11.53 3.77
C ARG A 162 3.77 -10.16 3.19
N ILE A 163 5.05 -9.98 2.84
CA ILE A 163 5.60 -8.69 2.40
C ILE A 163 6.18 -8.82 1.00
N VAL A 164 5.82 -7.90 0.12
CA VAL A 164 6.49 -7.67 -1.17
C VAL A 164 6.98 -6.22 -1.19
N VAL A 165 8.27 -6.00 -1.36
CA VAL A 165 8.81 -4.65 -1.51
C VAL A 165 8.89 -4.28 -2.99
N ARG A 166 8.20 -3.20 -3.35
CA ARG A 166 8.20 -2.64 -4.70
C ARG A 166 9.31 -1.59 -4.81
N MET A 167 10.20 -1.78 -5.78
CA MET A 167 11.40 -0.96 -5.97
C MET A 167 11.43 -0.35 -7.36
N PRO A 168 10.93 0.88 -7.52
CA PRO A 168 10.91 1.56 -8.81
C PRO A 168 12.30 2.05 -9.23
N LEU A 169 12.59 2.00 -10.53
CA LEU A 169 13.56 2.90 -11.14
C LEU A 169 12.87 4.23 -11.42
N ILE A 170 13.32 5.28 -10.75
CA ILE A 170 12.70 6.60 -10.80
C ILE A 170 13.60 7.53 -11.59
N PRO A 171 13.24 7.92 -12.83
CA PRO A 171 14.04 8.82 -13.64
C PRO A 171 14.44 10.08 -12.86
N GLU A 172 15.68 10.54 -13.03
CA GLU A 172 16.28 11.71 -12.37
C GLU A 172 16.56 11.57 -10.87
N PHE A 173 16.09 10.51 -10.21
CA PHE A 173 16.22 10.34 -8.76
C PHE A 173 17.14 9.21 -8.35
N ASN A 174 16.95 7.99 -8.90
CA ASN A 174 17.79 6.85 -8.58
C ASN A 174 18.25 6.11 -9.83
N THR A 175 19.25 5.24 -9.64
CA THR A 175 19.85 4.40 -10.67
C THR A 175 19.63 2.92 -10.35
N ASP A 176 20.01 2.04 -11.28
CA ASP A 176 20.02 0.59 -11.02
C ASP A 176 21.00 0.22 -9.88
N GLU A 177 22.12 0.95 -9.76
CA GLU A 177 23.07 0.74 -8.67
C GLU A 177 22.45 1.10 -7.31
N ASP A 178 21.70 2.20 -7.22
CA ASP A 178 20.98 2.59 -6.00
C ASP A 178 19.93 1.55 -5.63
N ARG A 179 19.20 1.01 -6.61
CA ARG A 179 18.25 -0.09 -6.40
C ARG A 179 18.92 -1.35 -5.87
N GLN A 180 20.12 -1.71 -6.38
CA GLN A 180 20.86 -2.87 -5.89
C GLN A 180 21.35 -2.67 -4.46
N LYS A 181 21.85 -1.47 -4.10
CA LYS A 181 22.22 -1.12 -2.72
C LYS A 181 21.00 -1.21 -1.79
N SER A 182 19.87 -0.66 -2.22
CA SER A 182 18.62 -0.74 -1.47
C SER A 182 18.16 -2.19 -1.30
N LYS A 183 18.25 -3.02 -2.35
CA LYS A 183 17.91 -4.44 -2.28
C LYS A 183 18.77 -5.18 -1.24
N ALA A 184 20.09 -4.98 -1.27
CA ALA A 184 21.02 -5.63 -0.34
C ALA A 184 20.66 -5.28 1.13
N LEU A 185 20.42 -4.00 1.44
CA LEU A 185 19.99 -3.59 2.77
C LEU A 185 18.66 -4.23 3.18
N LEU A 186 17.70 -4.32 2.29
CA LEU A 186 16.39 -4.91 2.56
C LEU A 186 16.48 -6.43 2.75
N GLU A 187 17.38 -7.11 2.04
CA GLU A 187 17.67 -8.54 2.23
C GLU A 187 18.28 -8.79 3.62
N GLU A 188 19.18 -7.92 4.10
CA GLU A 188 19.71 -7.97 5.48
C GLU A 188 18.60 -7.77 6.53
N MET A 189 17.54 -7.02 6.21
CA MET A 189 16.35 -6.87 7.05
C MET A 189 15.40 -8.08 6.99
N GLY A 190 15.72 -9.11 6.18
CA GLY A 190 14.93 -10.32 6.03
C GLY A 190 13.89 -10.29 4.92
N ILE A 191 13.86 -9.28 4.07
CA ILE A 191 12.93 -9.25 2.92
C ILE A 191 13.36 -10.26 1.86
N THR A 192 12.42 -11.05 1.37
CA THR A 192 12.66 -12.12 0.39
C THR A 192 11.90 -11.93 -0.93
N GLN A 193 10.91 -11.04 -0.96
CA GLN A 193 10.07 -10.84 -2.15
C GLN A 193 10.17 -9.39 -2.64
N PHE A 194 10.62 -9.24 -3.87
CA PHE A 194 10.82 -7.94 -4.52
C PHE A 194 10.05 -7.85 -5.83
N ASN A 195 9.56 -6.66 -6.14
CA ASN A 195 8.98 -6.30 -7.43
C ASN A 195 9.71 -5.07 -7.98
N PHE A 196 10.44 -5.26 -9.08
CA PHE A 196 11.18 -4.21 -9.76
C PHE A 196 10.37 -3.71 -10.95
N PHE A 197 10.25 -2.41 -11.10
CA PHE A 197 9.58 -1.79 -12.24
C PHE A 197 10.17 -0.41 -12.52
N ASN A 198 9.87 0.13 -13.70
CA ASN A 198 10.34 1.44 -14.11
C ASN A 198 9.16 2.42 -14.09
N TYR A 199 9.35 3.60 -13.51
CA TYR A 199 8.39 4.68 -13.65
C TYR A 199 8.36 5.18 -15.08
N ILE A 200 7.15 5.29 -15.62
CA ILE A 200 6.91 5.97 -16.91
C ILE A 200 6.49 7.39 -16.55
N VAL A 201 7.39 8.35 -16.76
CA VAL A 201 7.06 9.77 -16.62
C VAL A 201 6.35 10.20 -17.89
N LYS A 202 5.13 10.72 -17.73
CA LYS A 202 4.34 11.26 -18.85
C LYS A 202 4.52 12.76 -18.96
#